data_c7bbb5eebb45321d4785d22bf09d1082
#
_entry.id   c7bbb5eebb45321d4785d22bf09d1082
#
_cell.length_a   1.000
_cell.length_b   1.000
_cell.length_c   1.000
_cell.angle_alpha   90.00
_cell.angle_beta   90.00
_cell.angle_gamma   90.00
#
_symmetry.space_group_name_H-M   'P 1'
#
loop_
_entity.id
_entity.type
_entity.pdbx_description
1 polymer ?
#
loop_
_entity_poly.entity_id
_entity_poly.type
_entity_poly.pdbx_seq_one_letter_code
_entity_poly.pdbx_strand_id
1 'polypeptide(L)'
;MSGRGRLALFDLDGTLLTGDTDALWCEFLMSEGVLERDAFEAANGDVFERYGRGVITPAEYCAFYAGTLRGKGAAGWAPHRERFVATAIVPRIPAAARALVDTHRDAGDTLVLTTATNRFLTEPIADLLGIGELIATELEIGNERSVFTGRNAGVLNMREGKVARLHAWLSSRGTEPSSLDAATFYSDSLNDLPLLRAVGHPVAVDPDARLLAEAAARGWPVLTLAR
;
A
#
# COMPACT_ATOMS: atom_id res chain seq x y z
N MET A 1 -28.60 1.00 -19.20
CA MET A 1 -27.67 0.19 -18.38
C MET A 1 -26.36 0.99 -18.32
N SER A 2 -26.15 1.71 -17.23
CA SER A 2 -24.86 2.39 -17.01
C SER A 2 -23.79 1.32 -16.83
N GLY A 3 -22.94 1.14 -17.84
CA GLY A 3 -21.80 0.23 -17.74
C GLY A 3 -20.95 0.67 -16.54
N ARG A 4 -20.80 -0.20 -15.54
CA ARG A 4 -19.79 0.02 -14.49
C ARG A 4 -18.44 0.11 -15.21
N GLY A 5 -17.68 1.20 -14.97
CA GLY A 5 -16.32 1.33 -15.47
C GLY A 5 -15.47 0.13 -15.06
N ARG A 6 -14.38 -0.11 -15.76
CA ARG A 6 -13.42 -1.17 -15.40
C ARG A 6 -12.78 -0.86 -14.05
N LEU A 7 -12.14 -1.85 -13.45
CA LEU A 7 -11.36 -1.63 -12.24
C LEU A 7 -9.94 -1.18 -12.61
N ALA A 8 -9.49 -0.10 -12.00
CA ALA A 8 -8.10 0.34 -12.02
C ALA A 8 -7.55 0.23 -10.59
N LEU A 9 -6.70 -0.76 -10.38
CA LEU A 9 -6.09 -1.08 -9.11
C LEU A 9 -4.67 -0.51 -9.09
N PHE A 10 -4.30 0.14 -7.99
CA PHE A 10 -2.97 0.73 -7.83
C PHE A 10 -2.35 0.25 -6.52
N ASP A 11 -1.11 -0.21 -6.58
CA ASP A 11 -0.27 -0.23 -5.40
C ASP A 11 0.20 1.20 -5.07
N LEU A 12 0.71 1.41 -3.85
CA LEU A 12 1.14 2.73 -3.39
C LEU A 12 2.65 2.88 -3.42
N ASP A 13 3.32 2.16 -2.52
CA ASP A 13 4.74 2.31 -2.22
C ASP A 13 5.60 1.81 -3.38
N GLY A 14 6.51 2.66 -3.91
CA GLY A 14 7.25 2.34 -5.13
C GLY A 14 6.45 2.51 -6.44
N THR A 15 5.13 2.54 -6.37
CA THR A 15 4.22 2.65 -7.54
C THR A 15 3.71 4.08 -7.73
N LEU A 16 2.72 4.54 -6.94
CA LEU A 16 2.21 5.92 -7.00
C LEU A 16 3.02 6.89 -6.13
N LEU A 17 3.80 6.37 -5.19
CA LEU A 17 4.65 7.12 -4.28
C LEU A 17 6.11 6.74 -4.50
N THR A 18 7.01 7.73 -4.52
CA THR A 18 8.46 7.48 -4.48
C THR A 18 8.89 7.18 -3.05
N GLY A 19 9.27 5.93 -2.79
CA GLY A 19 9.67 5.44 -1.46
C GLY A 19 8.63 4.50 -0.84
N ASP A 20 8.81 4.22 0.44
CA ASP A 20 7.99 3.31 1.25
C ASP A 20 7.36 4.09 2.41
N THR A 21 6.04 4.04 2.52
CA THR A 21 5.27 4.84 3.50
C THR A 21 5.63 4.48 4.94
N ASP A 22 5.84 3.20 5.26
CA ASP A 22 6.21 2.78 6.62
C ASP A 22 7.62 3.25 6.98
N ALA A 23 8.58 3.17 6.05
CA ALA A 23 9.93 3.70 6.24
C ALA A 23 9.93 5.23 6.41
N LEU A 24 9.19 5.93 5.55
CA LEU A 24 9.03 7.39 5.63
C LEU A 24 8.35 7.84 6.93
N TRP A 25 7.37 7.08 7.41
CA TRP A 25 6.73 7.34 8.71
C TRP A 25 7.72 7.21 9.86
N CYS A 26 8.54 6.17 9.87
CA CYS A 26 9.56 5.98 10.89
C CYS A 26 10.60 7.10 10.86
N GLU A 27 11.08 7.50 9.67
CA GLU A 27 12.00 8.62 9.52
C GLU A 27 11.40 9.94 10.03
N PHE A 28 10.12 10.18 9.71
CA PHE A 28 9.38 11.32 10.23
C PHE A 28 9.31 11.29 11.76
N LEU A 29 8.94 10.16 12.37
CA LEU A 29 8.87 10.03 13.81
C LEU A 29 10.23 10.22 14.50
N MET A 30 11.33 9.78 13.88
CA MET A 30 12.68 10.04 14.36
C MET A 30 13.02 11.54 14.28
N SER A 31 12.63 12.21 13.20
CA SER A 31 12.84 13.66 13.07
C SER A 31 12.04 14.50 14.06
N GLU A 32 10.86 13.99 14.49
CA GLU A 32 10.01 14.60 15.53
C GLU A 32 10.44 14.23 16.96
N GLY A 33 11.49 13.41 17.12
CA GLY A 33 11.95 12.94 18.43
C GLY A 33 10.99 11.98 19.14
N VAL A 34 10.08 11.36 18.41
CA VAL A 34 9.12 10.37 18.94
C VAL A 34 9.75 8.98 19.01
N LEU A 35 10.59 8.64 18.02
CA LEU A 35 11.41 7.44 18.01
C LEU A 35 12.86 7.82 18.24
N GLU A 36 13.54 7.05 19.09
CA GLU A 36 14.97 7.21 19.28
C GLU A 36 15.69 6.58 18.07
N ARG A 37 16.53 7.37 17.37
CA ARG A 37 17.08 7.02 16.07
C ARG A 37 17.95 5.77 16.11
N ASP A 38 18.98 5.75 16.96
CA ASP A 38 19.98 4.69 16.94
C ASP A 38 19.37 3.33 17.32
N ALA A 39 18.49 3.32 18.31
CA ALA A 39 17.77 2.11 18.73
C ALA A 39 16.79 1.61 17.65
N PHE A 40 16.07 2.55 16.99
CA PHE A 40 15.14 2.17 15.95
C PHE A 40 15.87 1.64 14.69
N GLU A 41 16.93 2.32 14.24
CA GLU A 41 17.72 1.90 13.07
C GLU A 41 18.36 0.53 13.29
N ALA A 42 18.89 0.26 14.49
CA ALA A 42 19.42 -1.06 14.82
C ALA A 42 18.34 -2.15 14.78
N ALA A 43 17.16 -1.90 15.37
CA ALA A 43 16.04 -2.83 15.36
C ALA A 43 15.47 -3.04 13.93
N ASN A 44 15.35 -1.97 13.14
CA ASN A 44 14.89 -2.03 11.76
C ASN A 44 15.85 -2.83 10.87
N GLY A 45 17.17 -2.65 11.05
CA GLY A 45 18.20 -3.42 10.35
C GLY A 45 18.08 -4.92 10.65
N ASP A 46 17.91 -5.31 11.94
CA ASP A 46 17.71 -6.72 12.32
C ASP A 46 16.43 -7.31 11.70
N VAL A 47 15.32 -6.58 11.78
CA VAL A 47 14.03 -7.01 11.21
C VAL A 47 14.13 -7.18 9.68
N PHE A 48 14.75 -6.23 8.99
CA PHE A 48 14.93 -6.29 7.54
C PHE A 48 15.80 -7.50 7.12
N GLU A 49 16.92 -7.71 7.79
CA GLU A 49 17.81 -8.86 7.53
C GLU A 49 17.08 -10.19 7.75
N ARG A 50 16.41 -10.34 8.89
CA ARG A 50 15.68 -11.55 9.25
C ARG A 50 14.52 -11.83 8.30
N TYR A 51 13.82 -10.80 7.84
CA TYR A 51 12.78 -10.94 6.82
C TYR A 51 13.35 -11.38 5.48
N GLY A 52 14.44 -10.75 5.02
CA GLY A 52 15.13 -11.11 3.78
C GLY A 52 15.65 -12.56 3.79
N ARG A 53 16.04 -13.08 4.95
CA ARG A 53 16.48 -14.47 5.15
C ARG A 53 15.32 -15.45 5.38
N GLY A 54 14.07 -14.98 5.44
CA GLY A 54 12.90 -15.81 5.73
C GLY A 54 12.82 -16.32 7.17
N VAL A 55 13.54 -15.69 8.10
CA VAL A 55 13.56 -16.05 9.53
C VAL A 55 12.30 -15.57 10.24
N ILE A 56 11.75 -14.44 9.81
CA ILE A 56 10.48 -13.91 10.29
C ILE A 56 9.44 -13.90 9.17
N THR A 57 8.18 -14.00 9.56
CA THR A 57 7.03 -14.00 8.66
C THR A 57 6.72 -12.59 8.17
N PRO A 58 5.97 -12.43 7.05
CA PRO A 58 5.42 -11.13 6.65
C PRO A 58 4.60 -10.47 7.76
N ALA A 59 3.89 -11.26 8.59
CA ALA A 59 3.10 -10.74 9.70
C ALA A 59 3.98 -10.09 10.79
N GLU A 60 5.09 -10.73 11.13
CA GLU A 60 6.05 -10.17 12.09
C GLU A 60 6.75 -8.92 11.53
N TYR A 61 7.09 -8.92 10.25
CA TYR A 61 7.63 -7.75 9.57
C TYR A 61 6.67 -6.56 9.63
N CYS A 62 5.42 -6.73 9.21
CA CYS A 62 4.41 -5.67 9.27
C CYS A 62 4.07 -5.24 10.71
N ALA A 63 4.10 -6.17 11.68
CA ALA A 63 3.87 -5.85 13.08
C ALA A 63 4.97 -4.95 13.69
N PHE A 64 6.19 -5.02 13.19
CA PHE A 64 7.27 -4.11 13.61
C PHE A 64 6.88 -2.65 13.33
N TYR A 65 6.43 -2.34 12.11
CA TYR A 65 6.00 -0.99 11.75
C TYR A 65 4.69 -0.58 12.44
N ALA A 66 3.71 -1.48 12.54
CA ALA A 66 2.49 -1.23 13.30
C ALA A 66 2.79 -0.89 14.77
N GLY A 67 3.88 -1.44 15.32
CA GLY A 67 4.37 -1.16 16.67
C GLY A 67 4.67 0.31 16.95
N THR A 68 5.03 1.09 15.93
CA THR A 68 5.32 2.53 16.04
C THR A 68 4.07 3.36 16.42
N LEU A 69 2.88 2.81 16.16
CA LEU A 69 1.60 3.45 16.46
C LEU A 69 1.01 3.04 17.81
N ARG A 70 1.68 2.13 18.54
CA ARG A 70 1.17 1.58 19.81
C ARG A 70 0.88 2.66 20.85
N GLY A 71 -0.21 2.45 21.61
CA GLY A 71 -0.51 3.21 22.83
C GLY A 71 -1.23 4.53 22.62
N LYS A 72 -1.45 4.95 21.35
CA LYS A 72 -2.31 6.09 21.02
C LYS A 72 -3.37 5.66 20.03
N GLY A 73 -4.53 6.29 20.06
CA GLY A 73 -5.58 6.09 19.04
C GLY A 73 -5.39 7.01 17.84
N ALA A 74 -6.26 6.87 16.84
CA ALA A 74 -6.21 7.67 15.61
C ALA A 74 -6.21 9.18 15.90
N ALA A 75 -7.07 9.64 16.81
CA ALA A 75 -7.12 11.06 17.20
C ALA A 75 -5.80 11.56 17.85
N GLY A 76 -5.14 10.70 18.64
CA GLY A 76 -3.86 11.06 19.28
C GLY A 76 -2.69 11.11 18.28
N TRP A 77 -2.78 10.37 17.17
CA TRP A 77 -1.79 10.38 16.10
C TRP A 77 -2.12 11.36 14.97
N ALA A 78 -3.36 11.89 14.89
CA ALA A 78 -3.80 12.75 13.79
C ALA A 78 -2.86 13.93 13.52
N PRO A 79 -2.38 14.71 14.52
CA PRO A 79 -1.50 15.84 14.25
C PRO A 79 -0.14 15.44 13.62
N HIS A 80 0.40 14.26 14.01
CA HIS A 80 1.63 13.75 13.41
C HIS A 80 1.36 13.27 11.99
N ARG A 81 0.25 12.54 11.76
CA ARG A 81 -0.14 12.07 10.43
C ARG A 81 -0.36 13.21 9.45
N GLU A 82 -1.03 14.29 9.86
CA GLU A 82 -1.24 15.46 9.02
C GLU A 82 0.08 16.10 8.58
N ARG A 83 1.00 16.31 9.52
CA ARG A 83 2.34 16.84 9.18
C ARG A 83 3.13 15.88 8.31
N PHE A 84 3.11 14.59 8.64
CA PHE A 84 3.74 13.54 7.84
C PHE A 84 3.26 13.57 6.38
N VAL A 85 1.94 13.58 6.16
CA VAL A 85 1.38 13.64 4.81
C VAL A 85 1.85 14.90 4.08
N ALA A 86 1.78 16.06 4.74
CA ALA A 86 2.15 17.33 4.13
C ALA A 86 3.65 17.42 3.79
N THR A 87 4.53 16.93 4.68
CA THR A 87 5.98 17.14 4.55
C THR A 87 6.73 15.98 3.92
N ALA A 88 6.26 14.75 4.13
CA ALA A 88 6.95 13.56 3.65
C ALA A 88 6.26 12.90 2.44
N ILE A 89 4.94 12.91 2.37
CA ILE A 89 4.20 12.20 1.31
C ILE A 89 3.96 13.09 0.09
N VAL A 90 3.37 14.28 0.28
CA VAL A 90 3.00 15.17 -0.84
C VAL A 90 4.15 15.43 -1.83
N PRO A 91 5.39 15.71 -1.36
CA PRO A 91 6.51 15.94 -2.26
C PRO A 91 6.97 14.68 -3.03
N ARG A 92 6.54 13.50 -2.61
CA ARG A 92 6.95 12.21 -3.17
C ARG A 92 5.92 11.56 -4.08
N ILE A 93 4.81 12.22 -4.33
CA ILE A 93 3.84 11.77 -5.34
C ILE A 93 4.19 12.45 -6.67
N PRO A 94 4.76 11.71 -7.65
CA PRO A 94 5.14 12.29 -8.94
C PRO A 94 3.93 12.83 -9.71
N ALA A 95 4.12 13.86 -10.50
CA ALA A 95 3.06 14.36 -11.38
C ALA A 95 2.58 13.29 -12.37
N ALA A 96 3.48 12.42 -12.82
CA ALA A 96 3.13 11.30 -13.70
C ALA A 96 2.22 10.27 -13.03
N ALA A 97 2.39 10.01 -11.71
CA ALA A 97 1.50 9.13 -10.95
C ALA A 97 0.08 9.73 -10.83
N ARG A 98 -0.02 11.05 -10.58
CA ARG A 98 -1.31 11.75 -10.58
C ARG A 98 -1.99 11.67 -11.94
N ALA A 99 -1.25 11.96 -13.03
CA ALA A 99 -1.77 11.88 -14.38
C ALA A 99 -2.25 10.46 -14.76
N LEU A 100 -1.57 9.41 -14.27
CA LEU A 100 -1.99 8.04 -14.46
C LEU A 100 -3.35 7.77 -13.78
N VAL A 101 -3.51 8.19 -12.53
CA VAL A 101 -4.78 8.07 -11.79
C VAL A 101 -5.90 8.86 -12.48
N ASP A 102 -5.60 10.11 -12.92
CA ASP A 102 -6.55 10.97 -13.62
C ASP A 102 -7.02 10.36 -14.94
N THR A 103 -6.13 9.70 -15.69
CA THR A 103 -6.49 9.00 -16.94
C THR A 103 -7.60 7.95 -16.72
N HIS A 104 -7.51 7.17 -15.65
CA HIS A 104 -8.53 6.19 -15.31
C HIS A 104 -9.81 6.83 -14.77
N ARG A 105 -9.66 7.90 -14.00
CA ARG A 105 -10.80 8.68 -13.51
C ARG A 105 -11.62 9.25 -14.67
N ASP A 106 -10.96 9.87 -15.64
CA ASP A 106 -11.59 10.48 -16.81
C ASP A 106 -12.24 9.42 -17.72
N ALA A 107 -11.69 8.21 -17.74
CA ALA A 107 -12.30 7.05 -18.42
C ALA A 107 -13.53 6.49 -17.68
N GLY A 108 -13.82 6.95 -16.47
CA GLY A 108 -14.94 6.47 -15.65
C GLY A 108 -14.67 5.12 -14.99
N ASP A 109 -13.40 4.72 -14.84
CA ASP A 109 -13.02 3.50 -14.16
C ASP A 109 -13.22 3.62 -12.63
N THR A 110 -13.47 2.50 -11.97
CA THR A 110 -13.49 2.43 -10.51
C THR A 110 -12.04 2.33 -10.02
N LEU A 111 -11.59 3.38 -9.31
CA LEU A 111 -10.22 3.48 -8.80
C LEU A 111 -10.12 2.83 -7.43
N VAL A 112 -9.15 1.95 -7.23
CA VAL A 112 -8.91 1.26 -5.95
C VAL A 112 -7.43 1.35 -5.61
N LEU A 113 -7.10 1.94 -4.48
CA LEU A 113 -5.76 1.85 -3.90
C LEU A 113 -5.66 0.56 -3.08
N THR A 114 -4.67 -0.29 -3.36
CA THR A 114 -4.46 -1.55 -2.65
C THR A 114 -3.01 -1.64 -2.18
N THR A 115 -2.76 -1.52 -0.87
CA THR A 115 -1.41 -1.41 -0.30
C THR A 115 -1.21 -2.29 0.93
N ALA A 116 0.02 -2.79 1.12
CA ALA A 116 0.40 -3.54 2.32
C ALA A 116 0.48 -2.64 3.57
N THR A 117 0.74 -1.36 3.39
CA THR A 117 0.81 -0.37 4.47
C THR A 117 -0.54 -0.19 5.14
N ASN A 118 -0.52 0.15 6.41
CA ASN A 118 -1.73 0.24 7.23
C ASN A 118 -2.67 1.37 6.82
N ARG A 119 -3.99 1.13 7.00
CA ARG A 119 -5.05 2.09 6.65
C ARG A 119 -4.87 3.45 7.29
N PHE A 120 -4.44 3.52 8.54
CA PHE A 120 -4.31 4.79 9.25
C PHE A 120 -3.37 5.76 8.53
N LEU A 121 -2.26 5.28 7.97
CA LEU A 121 -1.34 6.12 7.21
C LEU A 121 -1.80 6.36 5.78
N THR A 122 -2.46 5.39 5.15
CA THR A 122 -2.73 5.41 3.71
C THR A 122 -4.07 6.03 3.32
N GLU A 123 -5.03 6.10 4.24
CA GLU A 123 -6.33 6.74 3.98
C GLU A 123 -6.20 8.20 3.49
N PRO A 124 -5.48 9.11 4.17
CA PRO A 124 -5.31 10.47 3.67
C PRO A 124 -4.50 10.54 2.36
N ILE A 125 -3.69 9.54 2.05
CA ILE A 125 -2.96 9.47 0.78
C ILE A 125 -3.92 9.09 -0.36
N ALA A 126 -4.84 8.15 -0.11
CA ALA A 126 -5.90 7.82 -1.07
C ALA A 126 -6.78 9.05 -1.37
N ASP A 127 -7.18 9.79 -0.34
CA ASP A 127 -7.94 11.04 -0.48
C ASP A 127 -7.17 12.09 -1.30
N LEU A 128 -5.87 12.25 -1.04
CA LEU A 128 -4.99 13.18 -1.76
C LEU A 128 -4.85 12.82 -3.25
N LEU A 129 -4.93 11.53 -3.59
CA LEU A 129 -4.93 11.02 -4.96
C LEU A 129 -6.34 11.02 -5.60
N GLY A 130 -7.37 11.33 -4.82
CA GLY A 130 -8.76 11.26 -5.25
C GLY A 130 -9.21 9.83 -5.56
N ILE A 131 -8.66 8.83 -4.87
CA ILE A 131 -9.04 7.43 -4.97
C ILE A 131 -9.95 7.08 -3.81
N GLY A 132 -11.26 6.96 -4.09
CA GLY A 132 -12.28 6.77 -3.04
C GLY A 132 -12.32 5.37 -2.42
N GLU A 133 -11.67 4.38 -3.03
CA GLU A 133 -11.67 3.00 -2.57
C GLU A 133 -10.28 2.59 -2.11
N LEU A 134 -10.19 2.15 -0.84
CA LEU A 134 -8.93 1.75 -0.23
C LEU A 134 -9.02 0.33 0.36
N ILE A 135 -8.12 -0.54 -0.07
CA ILE A 135 -7.87 -1.85 0.53
C ILE A 135 -6.47 -1.81 1.12
N ALA A 136 -6.37 -1.71 2.43
CA ALA A 136 -5.11 -1.57 3.17
C ALA A 136 -5.04 -2.58 4.30
N THR A 137 -3.86 -2.83 4.86
CA THR A 137 -3.75 -3.62 6.09
C THR A 137 -4.43 -2.89 7.24
N GLU A 138 -5.22 -3.61 8.03
CA GLU A 138 -5.91 -3.04 9.18
C GLU A 138 -5.05 -3.11 10.44
N LEU A 139 -5.15 -2.10 11.29
CA LEU A 139 -4.52 -2.09 12.62
C LEU A 139 -5.48 -2.66 13.67
N GLU A 140 -4.94 -3.42 14.61
CA GLU A 140 -5.71 -3.87 15.75
C GLU A 140 -5.93 -2.71 16.73
N ILE A 141 -7.20 -2.53 17.12
CA ILE A 141 -7.63 -1.51 18.09
C ILE A 141 -7.99 -2.20 19.38
N GLY A 142 -7.37 -1.77 20.47
CA GLY A 142 -7.69 -2.26 21.82
C GLY A 142 -9.00 -1.69 22.35
N ASN A 143 -9.73 -2.51 23.10
CA ASN A 143 -11.12 -2.25 23.53
C ASN A 143 -11.27 -1.07 24.50
N GLU A 144 -10.25 -0.75 25.32
CA GLU A 144 -10.45 0.16 26.47
C GLU A 144 -10.32 1.65 26.16
N ARG A 145 -9.71 2.07 25.04
CA ARG A 145 -9.49 3.50 24.71
C ARG A 145 -9.43 3.78 23.21
N SER A 146 -9.87 2.87 22.37
CA SER A 146 -9.71 2.98 20.91
C SER A 146 -8.26 3.28 20.50
N VAL A 147 -7.30 2.65 21.18
CA VAL A 147 -5.86 2.80 20.93
C VAL A 147 -5.35 1.67 20.04
N PHE A 148 -4.37 1.96 19.21
CA PHE A 148 -3.67 0.93 18.44
C PHE A 148 -2.82 0.07 19.38
N THR A 149 -2.95 -1.26 19.24
CA THR A 149 -2.20 -2.22 20.05
C THR A 149 -0.76 -2.39 19.56
N GLY A 150 -0.44 -1.89 18.36
CA GLY A 150 0.82 -2.13 17.67
C GLY A 150 0.85 -3.47 16.95
N ARG A 151 -0.32 -4.06 16.67
CA ARG A 151 -0.49 -5.26 15.85
C ARG A 151 -1.40 -4.98 14.68
N ASN A 152 -1.31 -5.83 13.66
CA ASN A 152 -2.24 -5.83 12.55
C ASN A 152 -3.47 -6.69 12.88
N ALA A 153 -4.61 -6.37 12.25
CA ALA A 153 -5.87 -7.09 12.39
C ALA A 153 -6.24 -7.82 11.09
N GLY A 154 -6.75 -9.04 11.24
CA GLY A 154 -7.25 -9.83 10.11
C GLY A 154 -6.16 -10.22 9.11
N VAL A 155 -6.57 -10.37 7.84
CA VAL A 155 -5.67 -10.73 6.74
C VAL A 155 -4.85 -9.52 6.31
N LEU A 156 -3.53 -9.65 6.28
CA LEU A 156 -2.64 -8.62 5.73
C LEU A 156 -2.93 -8.42 4.23
N ASN A 157 -2.90 -7.18 3.78
CA ASN A 157 -3.07 -6.85 2.36
C ASN A 157 -1.74 -6.97 1.60
N MET A 158 -1.11 -8.13 1.65
CA MET A 158 0.19 -8.44 1.10
C MET A 158 0.20 -9.82 0.45
N ARG A 159 0.88 -9.96 -0.68
CA ARG A 159 0.98 -11.22 -1.43
C ARG A 159 -0.41 -11.81 -1.75
N GLU A 160 -0.66 -13.08 -1.40
CA GLU A 160 -1.95 -13.77 -1.57
C GLU A 160 -3.08 -13.09 -0.79
N GLY A 161 -2.75 -12.45 0.33
CA GLY A 161 -3.70 -11.66 1.12
C GLY A 161 -4.28 -10.49 0.34
N LYS A 162 -3.51 -9.87 -0.57
CA LYS A 162 -4.00 -8.79 -1.45
C LYS A 162 -5.13 -9.30 -2.37
N VAL A 163 -4.97 -10.50 -2.92
CA VAL A 163 -6.02 -11.16 -3.73
C VAL A 163 -7.25 -11.50 -2.88
N ALA A 164 -7.05 -12.12 -1.71
CA ALA A 164 -8.14 -12.51 -0.82
C ALA A 164 -8.97 -11.29 -0.37
N ARG A 165 -8.31 -10.19 -0.01
CA ARG A 165 -8.98 -8.96 0.42
C ARG A 165 -9.70 -8.26 -0.74
N LEU A 166 -9.13 -8.27 -1.94
CA LEU A 166 -9.80 -7.76 -3.13
C LEU A 166 -11.07 -8.56 -3.44
N HIS A 167 -11.02 -9.88 -3.37
CA HIS A 167 -12.22 -10.73 -3.56
C HIS A 167 -13.29 -10.45 -2.50
N ALA A 168 -12.90 -10.28 -1.22
CA ALA A 168 -13.83 -9.91 -0.17
C ALA A 168 -14.48 -8.53 -0.43
N TRP A 169 -13.70 -7.56 -0.91
CA TRP A 169 -14.18 -6.24 -1.29
C TRP A 169 -15.15 -6.31 -2.48
N LEU A 170 -14.82 -7.07 -3.54
CA LEU A 170 -15.73 -7.30 -4.67
C LEU A 170 -17.05 -7.92 -4.22
N SER A 171 -16.99 -8.97 -3.41
CA SER A 171 -18.16 -9.68 -2.88
C SER A 171 -19.06 -8.76 -2.06
N SER A 172 -18.48 -7.88 -1.24
CA SER A 172 -19.25 -6.90 -0.44
C SER A 172 -20.01 -5.89 -1.29
N ARG A 173 -19.63 -5.73 -2.56
CA ARG A 173 -20.26 -4.83 -3.54
C ARG A 173 -21.17 -5.56 -4.54
N GLY A 174 -21.35 -6.86 -4.37
CA GLY A 174 -22.09 -7.69 -5.32
C GLY A 174 -21.44 -7.69 -6.71
N THR A 175 -20.11 -7.60 -6.78
CA THR A 175 -19.33 -7.62 -8.02
C THR A 175 -18.70 -8.99 -8.18
N GLU A 176 -18.86 -9.61 -9.34
CA GLU A 176 -18.31 -10.94 -9.59
C GLU A 176 -16.78 -10.91 -9.74
N PRO A 177 -16.06 -11.97 -9.33
CA PRO A 177 -14.61 -12.11 -9.52
C PRO A 177 -14.16 -11.98 -10.98
N SER A 178 -15.00 -12.35 -11.94
CA SER A 178 -14.74 -12.19 -13.40
C SER A 178 -14.55 -10.74 -13.83
N SER A 179 -14.90 -9.76 -13.01
CA SER A 179 -14.57 -8.35 -13.24
C SER A 179 -13.05 -8.09 -13.27
N LEU A 180 -12.24 -9.00 -12.71
CA LEU A 180 -10.79 -8.91 -12.74
C LEU A 180 -10.19 -9.19 -14.13
N ASP A 181 -10.90 -9.90 -15.02
CA ASP A 181 -10.46 -10.14 -16.40
C ASP A 181 -10.32 -8.85 -17.22
N ALA A 182 -11.08 -7.80 -16.85
CA ALA A 182 -10.99 -6.47 -17.46
C ALA A 182 -10.26 -5.45 -16.59
N ALA A 183 -9.79 -5.85 -15.41
CA ALA A 183 -9.12 -4.95 -14.47
C ALA A 183 -7.66 -4.70 -14.88
N THR A 184 -7.21 -3.46 -14.64
CA THR A 184 -5.79 -3.11 -14.71
C THR A 184 -5.22 -3.03 -13.30
N PHE A 185 -4.03 -3.59 -13.08
CA PHE A 185 -3.31 -3.45 -11.81
C PHE A 185 -1.87 -2.98 -12.05
N TYR A 186 -1.49 -1.93 -11.35
CA TYR A 186 -0.19 -1.26 -11.38
C TYR A 186 0.58 -1.58 -10.11
N SER A 187 1.80 -2.12 -10.23
CA SER A 187 2.68 -2.40 -9.09
C SER A 187 4.15 -2.44 -9.52
N ASP A 188 5.05 -2.05 -8.60
CA ASP A 188 6.51 -2.12 -8.73
C ASP A 188 7.09 -3.42 -8.14
N SER A 189 6.32 -4.16 -7.31
CA SER A 189 6.83 -5.18 -6.40
C SER A 189 6.52 -6.61 -6.82
N LEU A 190 7.53 -7.48 -6.75
CA LEU A 190 7.33 -8.92 -6.88
C LEU A 190 6.40 -9.53 -5.81
N ASN A 191 6.25 -8.88 -4.65
CA ASN A 191 5.28 -9.31 -3.64
C ASN A 191 3.84 -9.28 -4.16
N ASP A 192 3.55 -8.48 -5.18
CA ASP A 192 2.24 -8.35 -5.79
C ASP A 192 2.00 -9.32 -6.96
N LEU A 193 2.95 -10.22 -7.22
CA LEU A 193 2.83 -11.22 -8.28
C LEU A 193 1.51 -12.01 -8.25
N PRO A 194 0.98 -12.42 -7.07
CA PRO A 194 -0.32 -13.09 -7.02
C PRO A 194 -1.45 -12.24 -7.62
N LEU A 195 -1.51 -10.93 -7.33
CA LEU A 195 -2.54 -10.04 -7.87
C LEU A 195 -2.27 -9.66 -9.33
N LEU A 196 -1.01 -9.42 -9.73
CA LEU A 196 -0.64 -9.19 -11.13
C LEU A 196 -1.05 -10.36 -12.02
N ARG A 197 -1.02 -11.60 -11.51
CA ARG A 197 -1.47 -12.79 -12.21
C ARG A 197 -3.00 -12.97 -12.23
N ALA A 198 -3.70 -12.32 -11.33
CA ALA A 198 -5.15 -12.47 -11.15
C ALA A 198 -5.95 -11.47 -12.01
N VAL A 199 -5.32 -10.43 -12.55
CA VAL A 199 -5.98 -9.42 -13.39
C VAL A 199 -5.71 -9.64 -14.86
N GLY A 200 -6.61 -9.15 -15.73
CA GLY A 200 -6.45 -9.24 -17.17
C GLY A 200 -5.39 -8.29 -17.75
N HIS A 201 -5.12 -7.17 -17.09
CA HIS A 201 -4.19 -6.14 -17.55
C HIS A 201 -3.15 -5.78 -16.46
N PRO A 202 -2.17 -6.67 -16.18
CA PRO A 202 -1.07 -6.36 -15.27
C PRO A 202 -0.11 -5.35 -15.90
N VAL A 203 0.37 -4.39 -15.12
CA VAL A 203 1.37 -3.39 -15.52
C VAL A 203 2.44 -3.29 -14.45
N ALA A 204 3.70 -3.56 -14.81
CA ALA A 204 4.84 -3.36 -13.92
C ALA A 204 5.28 -1.89 -13.98
N VAL A 205 5.32 -1.21 -12.83
CA VAL A 205 5.69 0.21 -12.72
C VAL A 205 7.05 0.33 -12.05
N ASP A 206 8.04 0.92 -12.74
CA ASP A 206 9.42 1.07 -12.23
C ASP A 206 9.94 -0.18 -11.49
N PRO A 207 9.74 -1.40 -12.05
CA PRO A 207 9.91 -2.66 -11.35
C PRO A 207 11.36 -2.91 -10.92
N ASP A 208 11.53 -3.62 -9.79
CA ASP A 208 12.81 -4.20 -9.45
C ASP A 208 13.26 -5.24 -10.51
N ALA A 209 14.53 -5.66 -10.45
CA ALA A 209 15.08 -6.60 -11.45
C ALA A 209 14.31 -7.94 -11.51
N ARG A 210 13.70 -8.37 -10.40
CA ARG A 210 12.96 -9.64 -10.32
C ARG A 210 11.58 -9.52 -10.96
N LEU A 211 10.85 -8.44 -10.68
CA LEU A 211 9.56 -8.18 -11.32
C LEU A 211 9.76 -7.84 -12.81
N LEU A 212 10.84 -7.13 -13.17
CA LEU A 212 11.16 -6.85 -14.57
C LEU A 212 11.37 -8.15 -15.37
N ALA A 213 12.10 -9.11 -14.81
CA ALA A 213 12.31 -10.42 -15.45
C ALA A 213 10.98 -11.20 -15.61
N GLU A 214 10.10 -11.17 -14.60
CA GLU A 214 8.78 -11.81 -14.66
C GLU A 214 7.87 -11.12 -15.70
N ALA A 215 7.88 -9.78 -15.74
CA ALA A 215 7.12 -9.02 -16.74
C ALA A 215 7.57 -9.33 -18.17
N ALA A 216 8.89 -9.38 -18.41
CA ALA A 216 9.45 -9.76 -19.70
C ALA A 216 9.07 -11.18 -20.10
N ALA A 217 9.15 -12.15 -19.18
CA ALA A 217 8.79 -13.54 -19.46
C ALA A 217 7.30 -13.72 -19.81
N ARG A 218 6.43 -12.82 -19.35
CA ARG A 218 4.97 -12.87 -19.57
C ARG A 218 4.47 -11.90 -20.63
N GLY A 219 5.33 -11.03 -21.16
CA GLY A 219 4.94 -9.97 -22.09
C GLY A 219 4.08 -8.89 -21.43
N TRP A 220 4.24 -8.66 -20.12
CA TRP A 220 3.52 -7.59 -19.42
C TRP A 220 4.11 -6.23 -19.76
N PRO A 221 3.27 -5.19 -19.92
CA PRO A 221 3.76 -3.82 -20.07
C PRO A 221 4.60 -3.38 -18.89
N VAL A 222 5.65 -2.62 -19.19
CA VAL A 222 6.47 -1.92 -18.19
C VAL A 222 6.26 -0.43 -18.38
N LEU A 223 5.87 0.25 -17.32
CA LEU A 223 5.68 1.69 -17.29
C LEU A 223 6.77 2.32 -16.41
N THR A 224 7.43 3.35 -16.93
CA THR A 224 8.35 4.17 -16.12
C THR A 224 7.67 5.51 -15.83
N LEU A 225 7.51 5.82 -14.55
CA LEU A 225 7.02 7.12 -14.11
C LEU A 225 8.22 8.03 -13.86
N ALA A 226 8.19 9.25 -14.43
CA ALA A 226 9.19 10.27 -14.15
C ALA A 226 9.08 10.70 -12.68
N ARG A 227 10.13 10.48 -11.90
CA ARG A 227 10.19 10.70 -10.45
C ARG A 227 10.99 11.94 -10.10
#